data_43775967c81c15d7947a2a43b66b2fea
#
_entry.id   43775967c81c15d7947a2a43b66b2fea
#
_cell.length_a   1.000
_cell.length_b   1.000
_cell.length_c   1.000
_cell.angle_alpha   90.00
_cell.angle_beta   90.00
_cell.angle_gamma   90.00
#
_symmetry.space_group_name_H-M   'P 1'
#
loop_
_entity.id
_entity.type
_entity.pdbx_description
1 polymer ?
#
loop_
_entity_poly.entity_id
_entity_poly.type
_entity_poly.pdbx_seq_one_letter_code
_entity_poly.pdbx_strand_id
1 'polypeptide(L)'
;MLFRSVWVPRKTGEQTRNKPESNYWNGAILVRAAAMYPDEKNALNWRDKGLSYLINAVSISADAEDSTVVDGMPVKKRHIGANFFPNYGLDHHAYLNVGYMVICLSNAAILHYGLKTIGAPVPQSAYHHILDLWNVVKRFIFEDGRLARIGGDTRARYCYCQDYLLPSLYFIAEHFNDPAAAALFPGALKIITREQESNGDGSYLSERCETFKNESPYYYARLETDRAAVLSLCADWSARSAKPIPAADRDALDTCRGEWAEPEHGAIFIRGKKRLASWSWLAAEPPQGLCVPPDDGNFAEWEKNLAGGFLPIGNPVPDPATGRHPQLVRHSEFAFDGGFAVAGTIDEIRNYMVPESFRYPEPFLRQFAVAALPDDLSMVVIEYCRLSVLLQTYIRETRGLKLNIPNDIFNNRVRRYQTANGERIIQSPPAHDEIIDLNSRWVTVDGRLSAIGIYGADSWSLLRTKRRVGGYGGSLIVDELCFPGRREMTEYIGKEPLADRAALFLSDSGSEQTERLSGLARRINLSDPDLPDAAIRAVIVRAGNERDYLFVANFSDKDCRAVLSKPNGKAFTQMKDIIHPSDPMAHQDLNRAIRLSPYGIRLIELPAIETDGLRGSC
;
A
#
# COMPACT_ATOMS: atom_id res chain seq x y z
N MET A 1 -11.91 -34.09 -11.84
CA MET A 1 -11.57 -33.01 -12.80
C MET A 1 -10.71 -31.90 -12.20
N LEU A 2 -10.72 -31.67 -10.91
CA LEU A 2 -10.00 -30.57 -10.21
C LEU A 2 -8.47 -30.60 -10.31
N PHE A 3 -7.86 -31.71 -10.66
CA PHE A 3 -6.39 -31.92 -10.59
C PHE A 3 -5.72 -32.11 -11.96
N ARG A 4 -6.30 -31.56 -13.04
CA ARG A 4 -5.79 -31.82 -14.40
C ARG A 4 -4.51 -31.03 -14.74
N SER A 5 -4.32 -29.85 -14.18
CA SER A 5 -3.16 -29.00 -14.47
C SER A 5 -2.75 -28.14 -13.27
N VAL A 6 -1.46 -27.89 -13.17
CA VAL A 6 -0.88 -26.89 -12.29
C VAL A 6 -1.25 -25.50 -12.85
N TRP A 7 -1.59 -24.56 -11.97
CA TRP A 7 -1.91 -23.20 -12.33
C TRP A 7 -0.62 -22.35 -12.40
N VAL A 8 -0.33 -21.82 -13.57
CA VAL A 8 0.73 -20.84 -13.79
C VAL A 8 0.29 -19.87 -14.88
N PRO A 9 0.81 -18.64 -14.91
CA PRO A 9 0.56 -17.72 -16.02
C PRO A 9 1.11 -18.30 -17.31
N ARG A 10 0.35 -18.14 -18.39
CA ARG A 10 0.76 -18.62 -19.71
C ARG A 10 1.73 -17.69 -20.41
N LYS A 11 1.74 -16.40 -20.01
CA LYS A 11 2.61 -15.36 -20.57
C LYS A 11 2.97 -14.35 -19.48
N THR A 12 4.14 -13.75 -19.60
CA THR A 12 4.53 -12.58 -18.83
C THR A 12 3.48 -11.47 -19.04
N GLY A 13 2.97 -10.87 -17.98
CA GLY A 13 1.90 -9.87 -18.02
C GLY A 13 0.47 -10.41 -17.95
N GLU A 14 0.24 -11.73 -18.08
CA GLU A 14 -1.08 -12.35 -17.85
C GLU A 14 -1.25 -12.85 -16.40
N GLN A 15 -0.59 -12.22 -15.45
CA GLN A 15 -0.55 -12.69 -14.06
C GLN A 15 -1.87 -12.54 -13.31
N THR A 16 -2.87 -11.86 -13.87
CA THR A 16 -4.25 -11.82 -13.34
C THR A 16 -4.87 -13.21 -13.13
N ARG A 17 -4.29 -14.25 -13.71
CA ARG A 17 -4.72 -15.64 -13.61
C ARG A 17 -3.87 -16.48 -12.66
N ASN A 18 -2.96 -15.87 -11.92
CA ASN A 18 -2.13 -16.56 -10.94
C ASN A 18 -2.98 -17.14 -9.82
N LYS A 19 -2.67 -18.38 -9.46
CA LYS A 19 -3.39 -19.09 -8.39
C LYS A 19 -2.42 -19.92 -7.54
N PRO A 20 -1.43 -19.26 -6.92
CA PRO A 20 -0.44 -19.95 -6.10
C PRO A 20 -1.08 -20.70 -4.94
N GLU A 21 -2.08 -20.09 -4.30
CA GLU A 21 -2.84 -20.70 -3.21
C GLU A 21 -3.58 -21.96 -3.66
N SER A 22 -4.12 -21.95 -4.89
CA SER A 22 -4.81 -23.13 -5.45
C SER A 22 -3.84 -24.27 -5.73
N ASN A 23 -2.61 -23.95 -6.16
CA ASN A 23 -1.54 -24.95 -6.27
C ASN A 23 -1.22 -25.55 -4.90
N TYR A 24 -1.12 -24.72 -3.86
CA TYR A 24 -0.92 -25.21 -2.51
C TYR A 24 -2.04 -26.14 -2.06
N TRP A 25 -3.29 -25.74 -2.20
CA TRP A 25 -4.44 -26.56 -1.80
C TRP A 25 -4.47 -27.90 -2.53
N ASN A 26 -4.30 -27.87 -3.85
CA ASN A 26 -4.30 -29.09 -4.67
C ASN A 26 -3.10 -29.99 -4.31
N GLY A 27 -1.92 -29.41 -4.15
CA GLY A 27 -0.71 -30.14 -3.74
C GLY A 27 -0.89 -30.78 -2.35
N ALA A 28 -1.39 -30.01 -1.39
CA ALA A 28 -1.61 -30.46 -0.03
C ALA A 28 -2.61 -31.62 0.06
N ILE A 29 -3.72 -31.56 -0.69
CA ILE A 29 -4.72 -32.66 -0.74
C ILE A 29 -4.07 -33.92 -1.30
N LEU A 30 -3.35 -33.82 -2.42
CA LEU A 30 -2.74 -34.97 -3.08
C LEU A 30 -1.64 -35.61 -2.23
N VAL A 31 -0.76 -34.80 -1.61
CA VAL A 31 0.31 -35.31 -0.74
C VAL A 31 -0.27 -35.99 0.49
N ARG A 32 -1.29 -35.38 1.13
CA ARG A 32 -1.97 -35.99 2.29
C ARG A 32 -2.69 -37.28 1.91
N ALA A 33 -3.41 -37.31 0.79
CA ALA A 33 -4.08 -38.52 0.33
C ALA A 33 -3.07 -39.66 0.08
N ALA A 34 -1.93 -39.37 -0.57
CA ALA A 34 -0.88 -40.34 -0.78
C ALA A 34 -0.27 -40.87 0.53
N ALA A 35 -0.15 -40.00 1.55
CA ALA A 35 0.38 -40.39 2.87
C ALA A 35 -0.63 -41.21 3.68
N MET A 36 -1.93 -40.89 3.59
CA MET A 36 -2.99 -41.60 4.32
C MET A 36 -3.35 -42.96 3.69
N TYR A 37 -3.18 -43.09 2.37
CA TYR A 37 -3.53 -44.27 1.59
C TYR A 37 -2.36 -44.75 0.73
N PRO A 38 -1.24 -45.17 1.35
CA PRO A 38 0.01 -45.49 0.64
C PRO A 38 -0.12 -46.73 -0.27
N ASP A 39 -1.02 -47.65 0.04
CA ASP A 39 -1.24 -48.90 -0.71
C ASP A 39 -2.21 -48.71 -1.92
N GLU A 40 -2.79 -47.52 -2.07
CA GLU A 40 -3.63 -47.23 -3.21
C GLU A 40 -2.82 -47.18 -4.51
N LYS A 41 -3.32 -47.84 -5.58
CA LYS A 41 -2.64 -47.90 -6.88
C LYS A 41 -2.18 -46.57 -7.45
N ASN A 42 -2.85 -45.47 -7.07
CA ASN A 42 -2.57 -44.12 -7.53
C ASN A 42 -1.73 -43.29 -6.53
N ALA A 43 -1.37 -43.82 -5.38
CA ALA A 43 -0.68 -43.08 -4.31
C ALA A 43 0.62 -42.39 -4.79
N LEU A 44 1.44 -43.09 -5.56
CA LEU A 44 2.67 -42.53 -6.14
C LEU A 44 2.39 -41.38 -7.12
N ASN A 45 1.34 -41.52 -7.96
CA ASN A 45 0.92 -40.47 -8.89
C ASN A 45 0.39 -39.25 -8.15
N TRP A 46 -0.41 -39.46 -7.08
CA TRP A 46 -0.91 -38.36 -6.25
C TRP A 46 0.25 -37.63 -5.62
N ARG A 47 1.23 -38.36 -5.03
CA ARG A 47 2.40 -37.78 -4.43
C ARG A 47 3.20 -36.95 -5.44
N ASP A 48 3.59 -37.54 -6.58
CA ASP A 48 4.39 -36.85 -7.59
C ASP A 48 3.72 -35.60 -8.15
N LYS A 49 2.42 -35.70 -8.47
CA LYS A 49 1.64 -34.56 -8.90
C LYS A 49 1.47 -33.52 -7.81
N GLY A 50 1.30 -33.95 -6.56
CA GLY A 50 1.24 -33.06 -5.41
C GLY A 50 2.53 -32.24 -5.23
N LEU A 51 3.69 -32.90 -5.34
CA LEU A 51 5.00 -32.23 -5.30
C LEU A 51 5.17 -31.21 -6.43
N SER A 52 4.66 -31.52 -7.63
CA SER A 52 4.68 -30.58 -8.76
C SER A 52 3.80 -29.35 -8.50
N TYR A 53 2.64 -29.52 -7.88
CA TYR A 53 1.81 -28.39 -7.45
C TYR A 53 2.52 -27.52 -6.40
N LEU A 54 3.19 -28.12 -5.41
CA LEU A 54 3.88 -27.40 -4.34
C LEU A 54 5.05 -26.55 -4.87
N ILE A 55 5.89 -27.12 -5.77
CA ILE A 55 6.98 -26.36 -6.42
C ILE A 55 6.44 -25.17 -7.22
N ASN A 56 5.29 -25.32 -7.88
CA ASN A 56 4.68 -24.23 -8.67
C ASN A 56 3.70 -23.37 -7.88
N ALA A 57 3.68 -23.45 -6.56
CA ALA A 57 2.92 -22.55 -5.71
C ALA A 57 3.66 -21.21 -5.53
N VAL A 58 4.73 -21.19 -4.74
CA VAL A 58 5.61 -20.01 -4.64
C VAL A 58 6.76 -20.18 -5.61
N SER A 59 6.50 -19.92 -6.90
CA SER A 59 7.47 -20.11 -7.98
C SER A 59 7.84 -18.80 -8.64
N ILE A 60 9.12 -18.64 -8.96
CA ILE A 60 9.68 -17.47 -9.65
C ILE A 60 10.33 -17.87 -10.97
N SER A 61 10.63 -16.93 -11.84
CA SER A 61 11.21 -17.22 -13.16
C SER A 61 12.57 -17.90 -13.09
N ALA A 62 13.35 -17.66 -12.04
CA ALA A 62 14.66 -18.30 -11.84
C ALA A 62 14.58 -19.83 -11.63
N ASP A 63 13.44 -20.36 -11.19
CA ASP A 63 13.21 -21.78 -10.98
C ASP A 63 13.35 -22.60 -12.28
N ALA A 64 13.18 -21.95 -13.44
CA ALA A 64 13.34 -22.59 -14.74
C ALA A 64 14.77 -23.15 -14.98
N GLU A 65 15.77 -22.58 -14.31
CA GLU A 65 17.17 -22.98 -14.43
C GLU A 65 17.69 -23.66 -13.14
N ASP A 66 16.86 -23.73 -12.08
CA ASP A 66 17.30 -24.29 -10.80
C ASP A 66 17.50 -25.81 -10.87
N SER A 67 18.73 -26.20 -10.68
CA SER A 67 19.17 -27.63 -10.67
C SER A 67 19.14 -28.25 -9.27
N THR A 68 18.74 -27.53 -8.23
CA THR A 68 18.62 -28.03 -6.87
C THR A 68 17.63 -29.20 -6.83
N VAL A 69 18.06 -30.31 -6.25
CA VAL A 69 17.21 -31.50 -6.14
C VAL A 69 16.32 -31.38 -4.91
N VAL A 70 15.01 -31.33 -5.16
CA VAL A 70 13.97 -31.28 -4.14
C VAL A 70 13.06 -32.49 -4.30
N ASP A 71 12.87 -33.27 -3.23
CA ASP A 71 12.07 -34.51 -3.24
C ASP A 71 12.43 -35.45 -4.44
N GLY A 72 13.73 -35.63 -4.68
CA GLY A 72 14.26 -36.56 -5.67
C GLY A 72 14.26 -36.07 -7.12
N MET A 73 13.91 -34.79 -7.39
CA MET A 73 13.92 -34.25 -8.74
C MET A 73 14.42 -32.79 -8.74
N PRO A 74 15.20 -32.34 -9.74
CA PRO A 74 15.56 -30.94 -9.90
C PRO A 74 14.34 -30.05 -10.02
N VAL A 75 14.36 -28.87 -9.37
CA VAL A 75 13.27 -27.88 -9.40
C VAL A 75 12.86 -27.55 -10.83
N LYS A 76 13.83 -27.25 -11.72
CA LYS A 76 13.60 -26.95 -13.14
C LYS A 76 12.83 -28.03 -13.91
N LYS A 77 12.82 -29.28 -13.47
CA LYS A 77 12.05 -30.35 -14.11
C LYS A 77 10.59 -30.36 -13.66
N ARG A 78 10.28 -29.81 -12.49
CA ARG A 78 8.91 -29.67 -11.98
C ARG A 78 8.31 -28.28 -12.28
N HIS A 79 9.18 -27.28 -12.48
CA HIS A 79 8.77 -25.91 -12.78
C HIS A 79 8.13 -25.82 -14.16
N ILE A 80 6.97 -25.17 -14.23
CA ILE A 80 6.22 -24.95 -15.50
C ILE A 80 5.85 -23.51 -15.73
N GLY A 81 6.15 -22.60 -14.79
CA GLY A 81 5.96 -21.17 -14.88
C GLY A 81 6.00 -20.49 -13.53
N ALA A 82 6.21 -19.18 -13.53
CA ALA A 82 6.31 -18.35 -12.34
C ALA A 82 4.94 -17.82 -11.91
N ASN A 83 4.54 -18.02 -10.68
CA ASN A 83 3.37 -17.39 -10.07
C ASN A 83 3.70 -16.10 -9.33
N PHE A 84 4.95 -15.89 -8.98
CA PHE A 84 5.45 -14.69 -8.33
C PHE A 84 6.47 -13.98 -9.22
N PHE A 85 6.60 -12.67 -9.02
CA PHE A 85 7.72 -11.91 -9.57
C PHE A 85 9.04 -12.31 -8.89
N PRO A 86 10.20 -11.97 -9.48
CA PRO A 86 11.50 -12.34 -8.90
C PRO A 86 11.74 -11.84 -7.47
N ASN A 87 11.06 -10.76 -7.08
CA ASN A 87 11.09 -10.15 -5.74
C ASN A 87 9.99 -10.67 -4.80
N TYR A 88 9.32 -11.75 -5.17
CA TYR A 88 8.19 -12.37 -4.46
C TYR A 88 6.94 -11.47 -4.35
N GLY A 89 6.80 -10.45 -5.19
CA GLY A 89 5.52 -9.77 -5.40
C GLY A 89 4.52 -10.69 -6.08
N LEU A 90 3.24 -10.51 -5.80
CA LEU A 90 2.17 -11.33 -6.35
C LEU A 90 1.09 -10.45 -6.99
N ASP A 91 0.86 -10.63 -8.31
CA ASP A 91 -0.39 -10.19 -8.93
C ASP A 91 -1.47 -11.24 -8.62
N HIS A 92 -2.55 -10.79 -8.01
CA HIS A 92 -3.73 -11.62 -7.83
C HIS A 92 -4.98 -10.73 -7.79
N HIS A 93 -6.00 -11.07 -8.55
CA HIS A 93 -7.16 -10.20 -8.81
C HIS A 93 -6.84 -8.89 -9.55
N ALA A 94 -5.81 -8.90 -10.39
CA ALA A 94 -5.35 -7.77 -11.21
C ALA A 94 -4.77 -6.59 -10.41
N TYR A 95 -4.20 -6.86 -9.23
CA TYR A 95 -3.45 -5.88 -8.44
C TYR A 95 -2.40 -6.57 -7.57
N LEU A 96 -1.45 -5.81 -7.04
CA LEU A 96 -0.46 -6.30 -6.08
C LEU A 96 -1.17 -6.78 -4.80
N ASN A 97 -1.13 -8.08 -4.54
CA ASN A 97 -1.94 -8.69 -3.49
C ASN A 97 -1.12 -9.29 -2.35
N VAL A 98 -0.77 -8.46 -1.38
CA VAL A 98 -0.04 -8.88 -0.18
C VAL A 98 -0.83 -9.91 0.65
N GLY A 99 -2.16 -9.83 0.63
CA GLY A 99 -3.00 -10.76 1.38
C GLY A 99 -2.84 -12.21 0.92
N TYR A 100 -2.77 -12.45 -0.38
CA TYR A 100 -2.58 -13.80 -0.91
C TYR A 100 -1.14 -14.31 -0.78
N MET A 101 -0.15 -13.43 -0.60
CA MET A 101 1.19 -13.83 -0.16
C MET A 101 1.12 -14.52 1.23
N VAL A 102 0.35 -13.95 2.15
CA VAL A 102 0.07 -14.55 3.47
C VAL A 102 -0.67 -15.88 3.36
N ILE A 103 -1.63 -16.00 2.44
CA ILE A 103 -2.35 -17.27 2.22
C ILE A 103 -1.41 -18.39 1.78
N CYS A 104 -0.38 -18.11 0.98
CA CYS A 104 0.62 -19.11 0.63
C CYS A 104 1.41 -19.60 1.85
N LEU A 105 1.82 -18.69 2.74
CA LEU A 105 2.49 -19.03 4.01
C LEU A 105 1.60 -19.90 4.91
N SER A 106 0.33 -19.52 5.09
CA SER A 106 -0.60 -20.26 5.92
C SER A 106 -0.91 -21.66 5.37
N ASN A 107 -0.97 -21.80 4.04
CA ASN A 107 -1.16 -23.10 3.41
C ASN A 107 0.04 -24.04 3.63
N ALA A 108 1.26 -23.51 3.64
CA ALA A 108 2.45 -24.25 4.02
C ALA A 108 2.36 -24.75 5.47
N ALA A 109 1.93 -23.87 6.38
CA ALA A 109 1.69 -24.23 7.78
C ALA A 109 0.66 -25.36 7.92
N ILE A 110 -0.49 -25.23 7.27
CA ILE A 110 -1.59 -26.21 7.32
C ILE A 110 -1.13 -27.57 6.77
N LEU A 111 -0.34 -27.60 5.70
CA LEU A 111 0.21 -28.82 5.15
C LEU A 111 1.22 -29.45 6.11
N HIS A 112 2.15 -28.63 6.64
CA HIS A 112 3.19 -29.08 7.56
C HIS A 112 2.60 -29.79 8.79
N TYR A 113 1.74 -29.10 9.53
CA TYR A 113 1.16 -29.66 10.75
C TYR A 113 0.15 -30.78 10.45
N GLY A 114 -0.58 -30.68 9.34
CA GLY A 114 -1.49 -31.76 8.92
C GLY A 114 -0.78 -33.07 8.63
N LEU A 115 0.42 -33.05 8.01
CA LEU A 115 1.24 -34.26 7.82
C LEU A 115 1.85 -34.74 9.14
N LYS A 116 2.34 -33.84 9.99
CA LYS A 116 2.85 -34.20 11.32
C LYS A 116 1.79 -34.90 12.17
N THR A 117 0.54 -34.44 12.12
CA THR A 117 -0.57 -35.02 12.88
C THR A 117 -0.82 -36.50 12.53
N ILE A 118 -0.60 -36.89 11.28
CA ILE A 118 -0.75 -38.27 10.83
C ILE A 118 0.59 -39.05 10.85
N GLY A 119 1.66 -38.50 11.41
CA GLY A 119 2.96 -39.11 11.48
C GLY A 119 3.68 -39.23 10.14
N ALA A 120 3.26 -38.51 9.11
CA ALA A 120 3.85 -38.57 7.78
C ALA A 120 4.98 -37.53 7.61
N PRO A 121 6.03 -37.86 6.81
CA PRO A 121 7.09 -36.91 6.51
C PRO A 121 6.58 -35.76 5.66
N VAL A 122 7.02 -34.55 5.99
CA VAL A 122 6.69 -33.34 5.20
C VAL A 122 7.69 -33.25 4.03
N PRO A 123 7.23 -33.18 2.77
CA PRO A 123 8.12 -33.04 1.63
C PRO A 123 8.81 -31.68 1.61
N GLN A 124 10.06 -31.63 1.10
CA GLN A 124 10.82 -30.38 0.97
C GLN A 124 10.14 -29.36 0.05
N SER A 125 9.42 -29.83 -0.97
CA SER A 125 8.61 -29.00 -1.86
C SER A 125 7.57 -28.14 -1.11
N ALA A 126 7.13 -28.54 0.08
CA ALA A 126 6.22 -27.75 0.92
C ALA A 126 6.88 -26.46 1.46
N TYR A 127 8.20 -26.37 1.41
CA TYR A 127 8.95 -25.21 1.91
C TYR A 127 9.62 -24.41 0.80
N HIS A 128 9.37 -24.77 -0.47
CA HIS A 128 9.96 -24.10 -1.62
C HIS A 128 9.63 -22.60 -1.58
N HIS A 129 10.66 -21.75 -1.49
CA HIS A 129 10.60 -20.29 -1.37
C HIS A 129 9.77 -19.72 -0.20
N ILE A 130 9.40 -20.53 0.80
CA ILE A 130 8.58 -20.05 1.94
C ILE A 130 9.34 -19.03 2.78
N LEU A 131 10.63 -19.23 3.05
CA LEU A 131 11.44 -18.25 3.80
C LEU A 131 11.73 -16.99 3.00
N ASP A 132 11.91 -17.12 1.69
CA ASP A 132 12.11 -15.96 0.81
C ASP A 132 10.85 -15.09 0.80
N LEU A 133 9.69 -15.72 0.63
CA LEU A 133 8.40 -15.05 0.71
C LEU A 133 8.17 -14.41 2.10
N TRP A 134 8.52 -15.12 3.19
CA TRP A 134 8.43 -14.59 4.53
C TRP A 134 9.30 -13.34 4.71
N ASN A 135 10.53 -13.35 4.21
CA ASN A 135 11.45 -12.21 4.28
C ASN A 135 10.91 -10.95 3.57
N VAL A 136 9.97 -11.09 2.65
CA VAL A 136 9.23 -9.97 2.06
C VAL A 136 8.02 -9.63 2.92
N VAL A 137 7.16 -10.60 3.23
CA VAL A 137 5.89 -10.38 3.94
C VAL A 137 6.09 -9.77 5.33
N LYS A 138 7.13 -10.18 6.10
CA LYS A 138 7.38 -9.62 7.43
C LYS A 138 7.56 -8.10 7.44
N ARG A 139 8.02 -7.50 6.33
CA ARG A 139 8.17 -6.05 6.19
C ARG A 139 6.83 -5.33 6.15
N PHE A 140 5.78 -6.01 5.66
CA PHE A 140 4.43 -5.48 5.54
C PHE A 140 3.55 -5.73 6.78
N ILE A 141 4.11 -6.17 7.88
CA ILE A 141 3.36 -6.42 9.11
C ILE A 141 3.70 -5.32 10.12
N PHE A 142 2.70 -4.57 10.58
CA PHE A 142 2.84 -3.63 11.68
C PHE A 142 3.19 -4.36 12.99
N GLU A 143 3.83 -3.66 13.91
CA GLU A 143 4.18 -4.26 15.20
C GLU A 143 2.97 -4.64 16.04
N ASP A 144 1.83 -4.01 15.80
CA ASP A 144 0.54 -4.38 16.39
C ASP A 144 -0.09 -5.65 15.76
N GLY A 145 0.57 -6.25 14.78
CA GLY A 145 0.13 -7.48 14.10
C GLY A 145 -0.79 -7.27 12.92
N ARG A 146 -1.11 -6.05 12.51
CA ARG A 146 -1.87 -5.78 11.28
C ARG A 146 -1.00 -5.91 10.05
N LEU A 147 -1.62 -6.40 8.96
CA LEU A 147 -0.98 -6.48 7.67
C LEU A 147 -1.15 -5.15 6.90
N ALA A 148 -0.04 -4.52 6.52
CA ALA A 148 -0.03 -3.39 5.60
C ALA A 148 -0.23 -3.88 4.17
N ARG A 149 -1.45 -3.77 3.65
CA ARG A 149 -1.79 -4.18 2.29
C ARG A 149 -1.48 -3.05 1.32
N ILE A 150 -0.21 -2.86 1.03
CA ILE A 150 0.28 -1.75 0.20
C ILE A 150 -0.32 -1.71 -1.22
N GLY A 151 -0.77 -2.83 -1.74
CA GLY A 151 -1.54 -2.92 -2.98
C GLY A 151 -3.05 -2.83 -2.80
N GLY A 152 -3.54 -2.57 -1.58
CA GLY A 152 -4.97 -2.55 -1.27
C GLY A 152 -5.61 -3.92 -1.12
N ASP A 153 -6.91 -3.93 -1.05
CA ASP A 153 -7.71 -5.16 -0.99
C ASP A 153 -9.17 -4.88 -1.39
N THR A 154 -9.76 -5.81 -2.13
CA THR A 154 -11.18 -5.79 -2.50
C THR A 154 -12.06 -6.54 -1.50
N ARG A 155 -11.50 -7.14 -0.44
CA ARG A 155 -12.21 -7.93 0.55
C ARG A 155 -12.51 -7.13 1.81
N ALA A 156 -13.30 -7.71 2.73
CA ALA A 156 -13.53 -7.12 4.04
C ALA A 156 -12.20 -6.92 4.78
N ARG A 157 -11.95 -5.69 5.20
CA ARG A 157 -10.69 -5.28 5.83
C ARG A 157 -10.46 -6.00 7.15
N TYR A 158 -9.21 -6.37 7.41
CA TYR A 158 -8.79 -7.09 8.61
C TYR A 158 -9.54 -8.42 8.85
N CYS A 159 -10.04 -9.02 7.77
CA CYS A 159 -10.60 -10.37 7.76
C CYS A 159 -9.79 -11.25 6.80
N TYR A 160 -10.18 -12.50 6.65
CA TYR A 160 -9.61 -13.50 5.76
C TYR A 160 -8.07 -13.52 5.79
N CYS A 161 -7.39 -12.85 4.86
CA CYS A 161 -5.92 -12.88 4.80
C CYS A 161 -5.24 -12.36 6.08
N GLN A 162 -5.85 -11.42 6.79
CA GLN A 162 -5.38 -10.96 8.10
C GLN A 162 -5.48 -12.08 9.14
N ASP A 163 -6.57 -12.83 9.13
CA ASP A 163 -6.79 -13.92 10.08
C ASP A 163 -5.79 -15.06 9.84
N TYR A 164 -5.52 -15.39 8.56
CA TYR A 164 -4.54 -16.40 8.17
C TYR A 164 -3.08 -15.98 8.40
N LEU A 165 -2.82 -14.73 8.77
CA LEU A 165 -1.50 -14.30 9.25
C LEU A 165 -1.13 -15.01 10.56
N LEU A 166 -2.11 -15.27 11.45
CA LEU A 166 -1.86 -15.92 12.75
C LEU A 166 -1.20 -17.29 12.61
N PRO A 167 -1.77 -18.28 11.85
CA PRO A 167 -1.10 -19.57 11.64
C PRO A 167 0.21 -19.46 10.87
N SER A 168 0.37 -18.45 9.99
CA SER A 168 1.63 -18.19 9.31
C SER A 168 2.73 -17.79 10.30
N LEU A 169 2.43 -16.84 11.19
CA LEU A 169 3.38 -16.41 12.24
C LEU A 169 3.75 -17.55 13.18
N TYR A 170 2.75 -18.35 13.61
CA TYR A 170 3.00 -19.52 14.45
C TYR A 170 3.99 -20.47 13.78
N PHE A 171 3.73 -20.85 12.54
CA PHE A 171 4.55 -21.79 11.77
C PHE A 171 5.97 -21.29 11.56
N ILE A 172 6.13 -20.05 11.16
CA ILE A 172 7.44 -19.44 10.91
C ILE A 172 8.25 -19.34 12.23
N ALA A 173 7.60 -18.96 13.32
CA ALA A 173 8.24 -18.89 14.64
C ALA A 173 8.64 -20.27 15.17
N GLU A 174 7.76 -21.28 15.11
CA GLU A 174 8.00 -22.60 15.69
C GLU A 174 8.92 -23.46 14.81
N HIS A 175 8.63 -23.54 13.50
CA HIS A 175 9.35 -24.46 12.62
C HIS A 175 10.69 -23.89 12.14
N PHE A 176 10.72 -22.59 11.76
CA PHE A 176 11.93 -21.92 11.28
C PHE A 176 12.67 -21.15 12.36
N ASN A 177 12.12 -21.09 13.57
CA ASN A 177 12.71 -20.39 14.71
C ASN A 177 12.99 -18.90 14.43
N ASP A 178 12.08 -18.23 13.68
CA ASP A 178 12.21 -16.81 13.35
C ASP A 178 11.73 -15.94 14.50
N PRO A 179 12.60 -15.10 15.09
CA PRO A 179 12.23 -14.30 16.25
C PRO A 179 11.30 -13.13 15.91
N ALA A 180 11.30 -12.63 14.68
CA ALA A 180 10.38 -11.57 14.26
C ALA A 180 8.94 -12.10 14.18
N ALA A 181 8.74 -13.31 13.65
CA ALA A 181 7.43 -13.96 13.66
C ALA A 181 6.92 -14.18 15.08
N ALA A 182 7.80 -14.59 16.01
CA ALA A 182 7.47 -14.73 17.42
C ALA A 182 7.06 -13.40 18.08
N ALA A 183 7.73 -12.30 17.73
CA ALA A 183 7.42 -10.96 18.25
C ALA A 183 6.09 -10.40 17.70
N LEU A 184 5.72 -10.73 16.45
CA LEU A 184 4.49 -10.26 15.80
C LEU A 184 3.24 -11.08 16.19
N PHE A 185 3.40 -12.33 16.57
CA PHE A 185 2.30 -13.25 16.86
C PHE A 185 1.33 -12.73 17.96
N PRO A 186 1.81 -12.22 19.11
CA PRO A 186 0.93 -11.70 20.15
C PRO A 186 0.06 -10.53 19.67
N GLY A 187 0.59 -9.64 18.82
CA GLY A 187 -0.16 -8.53 18.24
C GLY A 187 -1.33 -9.01 17.39
N ALA A 188 -1.07 -9.94 16.46
CA ALA A 188 -2.10 -10.52 15.61
C ALA A 188 -3.20 -11.23 16.41
N LEU A 189 -2.84 -11.95 17.47
CA LEU A 189 -3.81 -12.59 18.38
C LEU A 189 -4.65 -11.55 19.14
N LYS A 190 -4.01 -10.48 19.63
CA LYS A 190 -4.67 -9.42 20.39
C LYS A 190 -5.76 -8.70 19.59
N ILE A 191 -5.56 -8.50 18.29
CA ILE A 191 -6.56 -7.90 17.40
C ILE A 191 -7.86 -8.72 17.42
N ILE A 192 -7.76 -10.04 17.25
CA ILE A 192 -8.91 -10.96 17.23
C ILE A 192 -9.62 -10.94 18.60
N THR A 193 -8.86 -11.07 19.68
CA THR A 193 -9.40 -11.09 21.05
C THR A 193 -10.14 -9.80 21.37
N ARG A 194 -9.53 -8.65 21.06
CA ARG A 194 -10.14 -7.34 21.34
C ARG A 194 -11.44 -7.12 20.57
N GLU A 195 -11.52 -7.59 19.33
CA GLU A 195 -12.74 -7.47 18.54
C GLU A 195 -13.84 -8.35 19.10
N GLN A 196 -13.53 -9.59 19.46
CA GLN A 196 -14.47 -10.50 20.11
C GLN A 196 -15.01 -9.93 21.45
N GLU A 197 -14.12 -9.44 22.30
CA GLU A 197 -14.50 -8.83 23.58
C GLU A 197 -15.41 -7.60 23.38
N SER A 198 -15.16 -6.81 22.33
CA SER A 198 -15.96 -5.62 22.03
C SER A 198 -17.38 -5.95 21.58
N ASN A 199 -17.61 -7.09 20.91
CA ASN A 199 -18.93 -7.50 20.46
C ASN A 199 -19.82 -7.98 21.60
N GLY A 200 -19.27 -8.64 22.63
CA GLY A 200 -19.98 -9.08 23.83
C GLY A 200 -21.00 -10.21 23.63
N ASP A 201 -21.17 -10.70 22.39
CA ASP A 201 -22.11 -11.77 22.02
C ASP A 201 -21.41 -13.09 21.67
N GLY A 202 -20.08 -13.14 21.82
CA GLY A 202 -19.24 -14.27 21.48
C GLY A 202 -18.83 -14.35 20.02
N SER A 203 -19.37 -13.52 19.15
CA SER A 203 -18.94 -13.42 17.74
C SER A 203 -17.62 -12.66 17.61
N TYR A 204 -16.89 -12.92 16.53
CA TYR A 204 -15.63 -12.20 16.23
C TYR A 204 -15.87 -10.89 15.49
N LEU A 205 -16.91 -10.80 14.64
CA LEU A 205 -17.04 -9.76 13.63
C LEU A 205 -18.35 -8.98 13.70
N SER A 206 -19.28 -9.33 14.58
CA SER A 206 -20.68 -8.90 14.61
C SER A 206 -20.88 -7.44 14.23
N GLU A 207 -20.30 -6.53 14.98
CA GLU A 207 -20.49 -5.10 14.77
C GLU A 207 -19.83 -4.58 13.48
N ARG A 208 -18.59 -4.98 13.24
CA ARG A 208 -17.83 -4.48 12.09
C ARG A 208 -18.40 -4.98 10.75
N CYS A 209 -18.90 -6.19 10.72
CA CYS A 209 -19.43 -6.84 9.52
C CYS A 209 -20.96 -6.94 9.49
N GLU A 210 -21.66 -6.03 10.18
CA GLU A 210 -23.13 -6.01 10.23
C GLU A 210 -23.78 -5.99 8.84
N THR A 211 -23.21 -5.24 7.90
CA THR A 211 -23.67 -5.22 6.51
C THR A 211 -23.66 -6.62 5.89
N PHE A 212 -22.59 -7.38 6.08
CA PHE A 212 -22.52 -8.77 5.61
C PHE A 212 -23.49 -9.69 6.32
N LYS A 213 -23.68 -9.52 7.60
CA LYS A 213 -24.65 -10.31 8.37
C LYS A 213 -26.05 -10.22 7.78
N ASN A 214 -26.40 -9.04 7.27
CA ASN A 214 -27.72 -8.76 6.71
C ASN A 214 -27.81 -9.06 5.19
N GLU A 215 -26.82 -8.64 4.42
CA GLU A 215 -26.85 -8.69 2.95
C GLU A 215 -26.23 -9.95 2.35
N SER A 216 -25.27 -10.56 3.04
CA SER A 216 -24.55 -11.76 2.61
C SER A 216 -24.22 -12.67 3.79
N PRO A 217 -25.23 -13.28 4.45
CA PRO A 217 -25.04 -14.07 5.66
C PRO A 217 -24.11 -15.26 5.47
N TYR A 218 -24.08 -15.85 4.27
CA TYR A 218 -23.14 -16.92 3.95
C TYR A 218 -21.67 -16.43 4.01
N TYR A 219 -21.38 -15.26 3.44
CA TYR A 219 -20.03 -14.70 3.47
C TYR A 219 -19.65 -14.26 4.88
N TYR A 220 -20.58 -13.71 5.64
CA TYR A 220 -20.39 -13.41 7.06
C TYR A 220 -20.03 -14.67 7.87
N ALA A 221 -20.82 -15.74 7.73
CA ALA A 221 -20.57 -17.00 8.42
C ALA A 221 -19.19 -17.60 8.06
N ARG A 222 -18.78 -17.45 6.80
CA ARG A 222 -17.44 -17.84 6.36
C ARG A 222 -16.34 -17.08 7.10
N LEU A 223 -16.45 -15.76 7.22
CA LEU A 223 -15.43 -14.93 7.91
C LEU A 223 -15.35 -15.28 9.40
N GLU A 224 -16.48 -15.49 10.06
CA GLU A 224 -16.52 -15.98 11.45
C GLU A 224 -15.82 -17.35 11.58
N THR A 225 -16.10 -18.25 10.65
CA THR A 225 -15.50 -19.59 10.63
C THR A 225 -14.00 -19.53 10.34
N ASP A 226 -13.54 -18.65 9.46
CA ASP A 226 -12.12 -18.48 9.17
C ASP A 226 -11.35 -18.09 10.46
N ARG A 227 -11.89 -17.19 11.29
CA ARG A 227 -11.29 -16.83 12.59
C ARG A 227 -11.28 -17.98 13.58
N ALA A 228 -12.41 -18.66 13.73
CA ALA A 228 -12.48 -19.85 14.59
C ALA A 228 -11.48 -20.92 14.15
N ALA A 229 -11.36 -21.16 12.84
CA ALA A 229 -10.43 -22.13 12.27
C ALA A 229 -8.96 -21.78 12.56
N VAL A 230 -8.52 -20.54 12.31
CA VAL A 230 -7.12 -20.18 12.55
C VAL A 230 -6.73 -20.22 14.01
N LEU A 231 -7.63 -19.85 14.93
CA LEU A 231 -7.41 -19.98 16.38
C LEU A 231 -7.30 -21.44 16.79
N SER A 232 -8.24 -22.28 16.32
CA SER A 232 -8.26 -23.72 16.62
C SER A 232 -7.01 -24.43 16.10
N LEU A 233 -6.57 -24.09 14.88
CA LEU A 233 -5.33 -24.64 14.32
C LEU A 233 -4.12 -24.26 15.17
N CYS A 234 -3.96 -23.00 15.54
CA CYS A 234 -2.84 -22.56 16.38
C CYS A 234 -2.88 -23.21 17.76
N ALA A 235 -4.05 -23.35 18.37
CA ALA A 235 -4.22 -24.00 19.67
C ALA A 235 -3.85 -25.50 19.60
N ASP A 236 -4.34 -26.23 18.60
CA ASP A 236 -4.02 -27.65 18.41
C ASP A 236 -2.52 -27.87 18.16
N TRP A 237 -1.92 -27.05 17.29
CA TRP A 237 -0.49 -27.13 17.00
C TRP A 237 0.37 -26.83 18.23
N SER A 238 0.00 -25.81 19.00
CA SER A 238 0.69 -25.47 20.24
C SER A 238 0.59 -26.58 21.29
N ALA A 239 -0.57 -27.21 21.43
CA ALA A 239 -0.76 -28.33 22.36
C ALA A 239 0.04 -29.58 21.98
N ARG A 240 0.33 -29.79 20.70
CA ARG A 240 1.10 -30.93 20.18
C ARG A 240 2.58 -30.64 20.03
N SER A 241 2.99 -29.37 20.03
CA SER A 241 4.40 -29.01 19.86
C SER A 241 5.19 -29.31 21.12
N ALA A 242 6.34 -29.97 20.95
CA ALA A 242 7.31 -30.14 22.02
C ALA A 242 8.17 -28.88 22.26
N LYS A 243 8.08 -27.90 21.38
CA LYS A 243 8.84 -26.65 21.44
C LYS A 243 7.89 -25.48 21.63
N PRO A 244 8.06 -24.66 22.67
CA PRO A 244 7.34 -23.40 22.78
C PRO A 244 7.79 -22.46 21.65
N ILE A 245 6.92 -21.55 21.23
CA ILE A 245 7.34 -20.42 20.39
C ILE A 245 8.44 -19.66 21.15
N PRO A 246 9.53 -19.23 20.47
CA PRO A 246 10.57 -18.41 21.08
C PRO A 246 9.96 -17.22 21.83
N ALA A 247 10.62 -16.79 22.92
CA ALA A 247 10.19 -15.58 23.60
C ALA A 247 10.20 -14.38 22.65
N ALA A 248 9.17 -13.55 22.71
CA ALA A 248 9.07 -12.38 21.88
C ALA A 248 10.23 -11.42 22.19
N ASP A 249 11.08 -11.19 21.20
CA ASP A 249 12.16 -10.21 21.23
C ASP A 249 11.81 -9.06 20.28
N ARG A 250 11.58 -7.87 20.83
CA ARG A 250 11.25 -6.69 20.01
C ARG A 250 12.41 -6.22 19.14
N ASP A 251 13.65 -6.47 19.53
CA ASP A 251 14.82 -6.11 18.73
C ASP A 251 14.86 -6.92 17.43
N ALA A 252 14.23 -8.10 17.42
CA ALA A 252 14.07 -8.90 16.21
C ALA A 252 13.23 -8.21 15.13
N LEU A 253 12.38 -7.23 15.49
CA LEU A 253 11.59 -6.44 14.53
C LEU A 253 12.46 -5.53 13.67
N ASP A 254 13.72 -5.29 14.05
CA ASP A 254 14.69 -4.61 13.21
C ASP A 254 14.92 -5.35 11.87
N THR A 255 14.74 -6.67 11.86
CA THR A 255 14.81 -7.47 10.61
C THR A 255 13.64 -7.25 9.67
N CYS A 256 12.57 -6.60 10.13
CA CYS A 256 11.44 -6.19 9.30
C CYS A 256 11.69 -4.87 8.56
N ARG A 257 12.76 -4.14 8.89
CA ARG A 257 13.11 -2.88 8.24
C ARG A 257 13.74 -3.12 6.88
N GLY A 258 13.68 -2.11 6.04
CA GLY A 258 14.30 -2.10 4.72
C GLY A 258 13.35 -1.69 3.60
N GLU A 259 13.86 -1.83 2.41
CA GLU A 259 13.23 -1.43 1.17
C GLU A 259 12.71 -2.66 0.42
N TRP A 260 11.69 -2.44 -0.41
CA TRP A 260 11.19 -3.42 -1.34
C TRP A 260 10.51 -2.71 -2.51
N ALA A 261 10.67 -3.24 -3.71
CA ALA A 261 10.01 -2.73 -4.90
C ALA A 261 9.54 -3.87 -5.80
N GLU A 262 8.43 -3.62 -6.49
CA GLU A 262 7.87 -4.50 -7.52
C GLU A 262 7.49 -3.65 -8.74
N PRO A 263 8.36 -3.62 -9.76
CA PRO A 263 8.24 -2.71 -10.89
C PRO A 263 7.02 -2.93 -11.78
N GLU A 264 6.51 -4.15 -11.92
CA GLU A 264 5.37 -4.44 -12.81
C GLU A 264 4.07 -3.76 -12.34
N HIS A 265 3.90 -3.60 -11.01
CA HIS A 265 2.80 -2.85 -10.43
C HIS A 265 3.18 -1.41 -10.10
N GLY A 266 4.42 -1.02 -10.35
CA GLY A 266 4.95 0.25 -9.91
C GLY A 266 4.80 0.42 -8.40
N ALA A 267 5.09 -0.63 -7.63
CA ALA A 267 5.00 -0.63 -6.18
C ALA A 267 6.37 -0.48 -5.54
N ILE A 268 6.47 0.48 -4.62
CA ILE A 268 7.69 0.72 -3.84
C ILE A 268 7.33 0.92 -2.37
N PHE A 269 8.21 0.47 -1.50
CA PHE A 269 8.00 0.42 -0.07
C PHE A 269 9.29 0.62 0.69
N ILE A 270 9.23 1.34 1.80
CA ILE A 270 10.31 1.45 2.78
C ILE A 270 9.76 1.40 4.20
N ARG A 271 10.42 0.65 5.07
CA ARG A 271 10.16 0.62 6.50
C ARG A 271 11.40 0.99 7.29
N GLY A 272 11.35 2.10 7.98
CA GLY A 272 12.33 2.56 8.95
C GLY A 272 11.90 2.29 10.40
N LYS A 273 12.46 3.08 11.32
CA LYS A 273 12.09 3.05 12.75
C LYS A 273 10.80 3.81 13.04
N LYS A 274 10.59 4.93 12.35
CA LYS A 274 9.50 5.87 12.60
C LYS A 274 8.48 5.90 11.48
N ARG A 275 8.84 5.43 10.29
CA ARG A 275 7.99 5.49 9.11
C ARG A 275 7.91 4.16 8.38
N LEU A 276 6.68 3.77 8.05
CA LEU A 276 6.34 2.85 6.99
C LEU A 276 5.76 3.69 5.85
N ALA A 277 6.43 3.72 4.71
CA ALA A 277 5.96 4.43 3.53
C ALA A 277 5.86 3.51 2.32
N SER A 278 4.84 3.73 1.50
CA SER A 278 4.65 3.01 0.25
C SER A 278 3.96 3.87 -0.79
N TRP A 279 4.12 3.47 -2.05
CA TRP A 279 3.28 3.90 -3.15
C TRP A 279 3.06 2.74 -4.11
N SER A 280 1.83 2.57 -4.58
CA SER A 280 1.47 1.51 -5.52
C SER A 280 0.59 2.08 -6.62
N TRP A 281 1.05 1.92 -7.87
CA TRP A 281 0.31 2.39 -9.04
C TRP A 281 -0.80 1.43 -9.44
N LEU A 282 -0.53 0.12 -9.52
CA LEU A 282 -1.53 -0.92 -9.78
C LEU A 282 -2.00 -1.55 -8.47
N ALA A 283 -2.78 -0.81 -7.73
CA ALA A 283 -3.44 -1.24 -6.50
C ALA A 283 -4.90 -1.66 -6.78
N ALA A 284 -5.57 -2.21 -5.78
CA ALA A 284 -7.00 -2.51 -5.84
C ALA A 284 -7.84 -1.27 -6.15
N GLU A 285 -7.41 -0.11 -5.65
CA GLU A 285 -7.93 1.21 -5.99
C GLU A 285 -6.79 2.18 -6.27
N PRO A 286 -6.28 2.17 -7.51
CA PRO A 286 -5.07 2.90 -7.88
C PRO A 286 -5.30 4.42 -8.02
N PRO A 287 -4.26 5.24 -7.77
CA PRO A 287 -3.07 4.86 -7.01
C PRO A 287 -3.32 5.02 -5.51
N GLN A 288 -2.42 4.47 -4.69
CA GLN A 288 -2.48 4.63 -3.24
C GLN A 288 -1.10 4.60 -2.60
N GLY A 289 -0.98 5.22 -1.43
CA GLY A 289 0.24 5.21 -0.65
C GLY A 289 -0.02 5.17 0.85
N LEU A 290 1.04 4.90 1.60
CA LEU A 290 1.05 4.96 3.06
C LEU A 290 2.22 5.85 3.51
N CYS A 291 2.03 6.55 4.62
CA CYS A 291 3.07 7.22 5.38
C CYS A 291 2.61 7.24 6.85
N VAL A 292 2.96 6.20 7.60
CA VAL A 292 2.37 5.93 8.92
C VAL A 292 3.41 5.36 9.88
N PRO A 293 3.20 5.45 11.20
CA PRO A 293 4.03 4.78 12.20
C PRO A 293 4.04 3.26 12.00
N PRO A 294 5.19 2.58 12.04
CA PRO A 294 5.29 1.14 11.81
C PRO A 294 4.79 0.27 12.97
N ASP A 295 4.59 0.85 14.15
CA ASP A 295 4.15 0.17 15.36
C ASP A 295 2.62 0.14 15.55
N ASP A 296 1.86 0.97 14.79
CA ASP A 296 0.41 1.06 14.93
C ASP A 296 -0.29 1.09 13.56
N GLY A 297 -0.78 -0.05 13.13
CA GLY A 297 -1.54 -0.21 11.89
C GLY A 297 -2.92 0.45 11.91
N ASN A 298 -3.41 0.94 13.06
CA ASN A 298 -4.70 1.61 13.15
C ASN A 298 -4.70 3.05 12.60
N PHE A 299 -3.57 3.50 12.04
CA PHE A 299 -3.48 4.71 11.23
C PHE A 299 -3.56 4.43 9.72
N ALA A 300 -3.65 3.17 9.31
CA ALA A 300 -3.44 2.76 7.94
C ALA A 300 -4.68 2.12 7.31
N GLU A 301 -5.57 2.93 6.79
CA GLU A 301 -6.56 2.48 5.80
C GLU A 301 -6.04 2.85 4.41
N TRP A 302 -5.99 1.87 3.51
CA TRP A 302 -5.30 2.02 2.22
C TRP A 302 -6.17 2.50 1.05
N GLU A 303 -7.50 2.47 1.12
CA GLU A 303 -8.40 2.84 0.01
C GLU A 303 -8.15 4.27 -0.49
N LYS A 304 -7.47 4.41 -1.63
CA LYS A 304 -7.06 5.71 -2.22
C LYS A 304 -6.33 6.63 -1.23
N ASN A 305 -5.66 6.05 -0.23
CA ASN A 305 -4.94 6.83 0.76
C ASN A 305 -3.81 7.61 0.10
N LEU A 306 -3.59 8.84 0.54
CA LEU A 306 -2.71 9.86 -0.02
C LEU A 306 -3.14 10.42 -1.39
N ALA A 307 -3.88 9.68 -2.21
CA ALA A 307 -4.21 10.07 -3.58
C ALA A 307 -5.55 10.79 -3.73
N GLY A 308 -6.53 10.55 -2.84
CA GLY A 308 -7.88 11.09 -3.03
C GLY A 308 -8.59 10.56 -4.29
N GLY A 309 -9.57 11.30 -4.81
CA GLY A 309 -10.35 10.79 -5.93
C GLY A 309 -11.21 11.81 -6.66
N PHE A 310 -11.59 11.45 -7.87
CA PHE A 310 -12.57 12.14 -8.69
C PHE A 310 -13.74 11.21 -8.98
N LEU A 311 -14.95 11.73 -8.91
CA LEU A 311 -16.17 11.06 -9.32
C LEU A 311 -16.83 11.88 -10.44
N PRO A 312 -16.68 11.50 -11.71
CA PRO A 312 -17.28 12.21 -12.81
C PRO A 312 -18.81 12.04 -12.84
N ILE A 313 -19.50 12.87 -13.62
CA ILE A 313 -20.93 12.69 -13.91
C ILE A 313 -21.12 11.48 -14.82
N GLY A 314 -22.25 10.77 -14.66
CA GLY A 314 -22.57 9.61 -15.48
C GLY A 314 -22.38 8.28 -14.74
N ASN A 315 -22.10 8.36 -13.46
CA ASN A 315 -21.97 7.25 -12.50
C ASN A 315 -21.44 5.96 -13.13
N PRO A 316 -20.17 5.92 -13.36
CA PRO A 316 -19.57 4.66 -13.70
C PRO A 316 -19.58 3.81 -12.44
N VAL A 317 -20.47 2.85 -12.38
CA VAL A 317 -20.34 1.78 -11.41
C VAL A 317 -19.15 0.96 -11.88
N PRO A 318 -18.07 0.85 -11.07
CA PRO A 318 -17.01 -0.09 -11.39
C PRO A 318 -17.68 -1.45 -11.61
N ASP A 319 -17.45 -2.07 -12.75
CA ASP A 319 -17.93 -3.43 -12.94
C ASP A 319 -17.09 -4.36 -12.06
N PRO A 320 -17.64 -4.86 -10.94
CA PRO A 320 -16.88 -5.74 -10.06
C PRO A 320 -16.52 -7.06 -10.72
N ALA A 321 -17.18 -7.44 -11.82
CA ALA A 321 -16.92 -8.68 -12.53
C ALA A 321 -15.71 -8.57 -13.48
N THR A 322 -15.40 -7.39 -13.99
CA THR A 322 -14.28 -7.19 -14.92
C THR A 322 -13.02 -6.65 -14.26
N GLY A 323 -13.07 -6.28 -12.97
CA GLY A 323 -11.93 -5.73 -12.23
C GLY A 323 -11.37 -4.45 -12.89
N ARG A 324 -12.23 -3.66 -13.53
CA ARG A 324 -11.81 -2.45 -14.24
C ARG A 324 -11.54 -1.34 -13.24
N HIS A 325 -10.26 -1.08 -13.03
CA HIS A 325 -9.74 0.05 -12.27
C HIS A 325 -9.31 1.18 -13.21
N PRO A 326 -9.12 2.41 -12.71
CA PRO A 326 -8.46 3.46 -13.47
C PRO A 326 -7.18 2.92 -14.11
N GLN A 327 -6.93 3.27 -15.38
CA GLN A 327 -5.77 2.71 -16.10
C GLN A 327 -4.51 3.47 -15.76
N LEU A 328 -3.48 2.72 -15.41
CA LEU A 328 -2.12 3.24 -15.34
C LEU A 328 -1.62 3.52 -16.76
N VAL A 329 -1.22 4.76 -17.02
CA VAL A 329 -0.69 5.19 -18.32
C VAL A 329 0.83 5.07 -18.34
N ARG A 330 1.47 5.50 -17.26
CA ARG A 330 2.93 5.47 -17.07
C ARG A 330 3.28 5.58 -15.60
N HIS A 331 4.45 5.09 -15.26
CA HIS A 331 5.05 5.28 -13.95
C HIS A 331 6.58 5.19 -14.03
N SER A 332 7.22 5.69 -13.00
CA SER A 332 8.66 5.54 -12.75
C SER A 332 8.92 5.55 -11.26
N GLU A 333 9.85 4.72 -10.81
CA GLU A 333 10.25 4.57 -9.42
C GLU A 333 11.76 4.74 -9.30
N PHE A 334 12.17 5.45 -8.25
CA PHE A 334 13.56 5.71 -7.91
C PHE A 334 13.76 5.42 -6.43
N ALA A 335 14.49 4.36 -6.12
CA ALA A 335 14.94 4.06 -4.77
C ALA A 335 16.25 4.80 -4.49
N PHE A 336 16.43 5.30 -3.28
CA PHE A 336 17.66 5.89 -2.76
C PHE A 336 17.77 5.62 -1.26
N ASP A 337 18.95 5.77 -0.71
CA ASP A 337 19.19 5.49 0.70
C ASP A 337 18.21 6.24 1.61
N GLY A 338 17.43 5.48 2.38
CA GLY A 338 16.43 5.96 3.33
C GLY A 338 15.14 6.51 2.73
N GLY A 339 14.89 6.34 1.41
CA GLY A 339 13.69 6.85 0.77
C GLY A 339 13.45 6.36 -0.64
N PHE A 340 12.40 6.92 -1.25
CA PHE A 340 12.09 6.69 -2.66
C PHE A 340 11.39 7.91 -3.27
N ALA A 341 11.39 7.99 -4.60
CA ALA A 341 10.53 8.92 -5.32
C ALA A 341 9.85 8.20 -6.49
N VAL A 342 8.63 8.61 -6.79
CA VAL A 342 7.85 8.05 -7.90
C VAL A 342 7.14 9.17 -8.66
N ALA A 343 6.94 8.95 -9.96
CA ALA A 343 6.08 9.79 -10.79
C ALA A 343 5.22 8.92 -11.71
N GLY A 344 4.01 9.35 -12.00
CA GLY A 344 3.16 8.59 -12.90
C GLY A 344 1.85 9.27 -13.23
N THR A 345 1.10 8.64 -14.12
CA THR A 345 -0.15 9.14 -14.67
C THR A 345 -1.21 8.04 -14.66
N ILE A 346 -2.38 8.38 -14.10
CA ILE A 346 -3.58 7.55 -14.10
C ILE A 346 -4.63 8.19 -15.00
N ASP A 347 -5.23 7.37 -15.88
CA ASP A 347 -6.43 7.73 -16.62
C ASP A 347 -7.67 7.28 -15.84
N GLU A 348 -8.37 8.23 -15.23
CA GLU A 348 -9.51 7.96 -14.34
C GLU A 348 -10.79 7.58 -15.11
N ILE A 349 -10.88 7.81 -16.40
CA ILE A 349 -12.14 7.70 -17.15
C ILE A 349 -12.26 6.43 -17.98
N ARG A 350 -11.16 5.86 -18.48
CA ARG A 350 -11.22 4.74 -19.42
C ARG A 350 -11.92 3.49 -18.93
N ASN A 351 -12.19 3.40 -17.65
CA ASN A 351 -12.75 2.21 -17.02
C ASN A 351 -14.25 2.23 -16.79
N TYR A 352 -14.93 3.26 -17.24
CA TYR A 352 -16.36 3.38 -17.00
C TYR A 352 -17.17 2.77 -18.16
N MET A 353 -18.08 1.85 -17.84
CA MET A 353 -19.08 1.34 -18.79
C MET A 353 -20.10 2.43 -19.11
N VAL A 354 -19.64 3.54 -19.65
CA VAL A 354 -20.50 4.54 -20.28
C VAL A 354 -20.64 4.11 -21.74
N PRO A 355 -21.85 4.07 -22.32
CA PRO A 355 -22.05 3.88 -23.74
C PRO A 355 -21.10 4.78 -24.54
N GLU A 356 -20.53 4.29 -25.63
CA GLU A 356 -19.55 5.06 -26.45
C GLU A 356 -20.04 6.46 -26.80
N SER A 357 -21.34 6.62 -26.99
CA SER A 357 -22.00 7.92 -27.23
C SER A 357 -21.89 8.94 -26.09
N PHE A 358 -21.53 8.53 -24.89
CA PHE A 358 -21.36 9.38 -23.70
C PHE A 358 -19.92 9.36 -23.17
N ARG A 359 -18.98 8.68 -23.85
CA ARG A 359 -17.58 8.75 -23.45
C ARG A 359 -17.07 10.15 -23.73
N TYR A 360 -16.49 10.76 -22.72
CA TYR A 360 -15.70 11.94 -22.95
C TYR A 360 -14.59 11.58 -23.94
N PRO A 361 -14.42 12.32 -25.03
CA PRO A 361 -13.43 12.00 -26.08
C PRO A 361 -12.00 12.05 -25.54
N GLU A 362 -11.79 12.66 -24.38
CA GLU A 362 -10.48 12.92 -23.81
C GLU A 362 -10.31 12.32 -22.41
N PRO A 363 -9.16 11.71 -22.11
CA PRO A 363 -8.88 11.13 -20.82
C PRO A 363 -8.71 12.20 -19.74
N PHE A 364 -9.16 11.88 -18.51
CA PHE A 364 -8.81 12.62 -17.30
C PHE A 364 -7.50 12.08 -16.75
N LEU A 365 -6.41 12.70 -17.15
CA LEU A 365 -5.08 12.29 -16.73
C LEU A 365 -4.74 12.95 -15.38
N ARG A 366 -4.78 12.15 -14.33
CA ARG A 366 -4.24 12.55 -13.02
C ARG A 366 -2.78 12.16 -12.96
N GLN A 367 -1.96 13.11 -12.61
CA GLN A 367 -0.52 12.96 -12.52
C GLN A 367 -0.07 13.16 -11.08
N PHE A 368 0.81 12.30 -10.62
CA PHE A 368 1.38 12.38 -9.29
C PHE A 368 2.90 12.38 -9.35
N ALA A 369 3.49 13.15 -8.45
CA ALA A 369 4.88 13.04 -8.07
C ALA A 369 4.96 12.89 -6.56
N VAL A 370 5.63 11.86 -6.07
CA VAL A 370 5.67 11.50 -4.66
C VAL A 370 7.10 11.23 -4.24
N ALA A 371 7.49 11.70 -3.06
CA ALA A 371 8.81 11.42 -2.49
C ALA A 371 8.70 11.10 -1.00
N ALA A 372 9.10 9.90 -0.61
CA ALA A 372 9.43 9.56 0.77
C ALA A 372 10.87 10.04 1.04
N LEU A 373 11.03 11.07 1.87
CA LEU A 373 12.32 11.74 2.08
C LEU A 373 13.29 10.87 2.89
N PRO A 374 14.62 11.09 2.78
CA PRO A 374 15.61 10.27 3.49
C PRO A 374 15.76 10.69 4.96
N ASP A 375 14.65 10.82 5.68
CA ASP A 375 14.59 11.29 7.08
C ASP A 375 13.82 10.35 8.00
N ASP A 376 13.35 9.20 7.48
CA ASP A 376 12.52 8.22 8.19
C ASP A 376 11.24 8.83 8.82
N LEU A 377 10.73 9.93 8.26
CA LEU A 377 9.56 10.65 8.79
C LEU A 377 8.60 11.15 7.71
N SER A 378 9.14 11.78 6.66
CA SER A 378 8.39 12.67 5.77
C SER A 378 8.09 12.04 4.42
N MET A 379 6.90 12.36 3.85
CA MET A 379 6.51 12.00 2.49
C MET A 379 5.75 13.16 1.83
N VAL A 380 6.23 13.61 0.68
CA VAL A 380 5.63 14.69 -0.11
C VAL A 380 4.80 14.10 -1.24
N VAL A 381 3.62 14.65 -1.45
CA VAL A 381 2.75 14.30 -2.60
C VAL A 381 2.39 15.56 -3.35
N ILE A 382 2.65 15.58 -4.66
CA ILE A 382 2.19 16.61 -5.59
C ILE A 382 1.20 15.94 -6.54
N GLU A 383 0.03 16.54 -6.73
CA GLU A 383 -0.97 16.12 -7.69
C GLU A 383 -1.26 17.24 -8.68
N TYR A 384 -1.31 16.87 -9.95
CA TYR A 384 -1.71 17.74 -11.04
C TYR A 384 -2.66 17.02 -11.98
N CYS A 385 -3.77 17.68 -12.32
CA CYS A 385 -4.72 17.18 -13.28
C CYS A 385 -5.32 18.33 -14.08
N ARG A 386 -5.26 18.26 -15.39
CA ARG A 386 -6.01 19.14 -16.27
C ARG A 386 -6.64 18.35 -17.40
N LEU A 387 -7.67 18.91 -17.99
CA LEU A 387 -8.22 18.40 -19.25
C LEU A 387 -7.26 18.66 -20.40
N SER A 388 -7.15 17.70 -21.31
CA SER A 388 -6.30 17.84 -22.52
C SER A 388 -6.92 18.76 -23.57
N VAL A 389 -8.22 19.02 -23.50
CA VAL A 389 -8.96 19.88 -24.44
C VAL A 389 -9.66 21.03 -23.74
N LEU A 390 -9.91 22.08 -24.53
CA LEU A 390 -10.67 23.30 -24.12
C LEU A 390 -12.17 23.01 -24.00
N LEU A 391 -12.56 21.96 -23.26
CA LEU A 391 -13.96 21.61 -23.08
C LEU A 391 -14.42 21.92 -21.66
N GLN A 392 -15.67 22.26 -21.55
CA GLN A 392 -16.39 22.33 -20.29
C GLN A 392 -16.68 20.92 -19.78
N THR A 393 -16.36 20.65 -18.55
CA THR A 393 -16.68 19.37 -17.91
C THR A 393 -17.24 19.56 -16.51
N TYR A 394 -18.03 18.60 -16.08
CA TYR A 394 -18.63 18.58 -14.75
C TYR A 394 -18.11 17.39 -13.98
N ILE A 395 -17.60 17.63 -12.79
CA ILE A 395 -17.21 16.59 -11.84
C ILE A 395 -18.26 16.56 -10.73
N ARG A 396 -18.86 15.39 -10.53
CA ARG A 396 -19.88 15.18 -9.49
C ARG A 396 -19.31 15.36 -8.09
N GLU A 397 -18.12 14.84 -7.87
CA GLU A 397 -17.44 14.93 -6.58
C GLU A 397 -15.93 14.88 -6.76
N THR A 398 -15.22 15.72 -6.03
CA THR A 398 -13.77 15.63 -5.86
C THR A 398 -13.42 15.53 -4.38
N ARG A 399 -12.46 14.67 -4.06
CA ARG A 399 -11.81 14.60 -2.76
C ARG A 399 -10.33 14.84 -2.96
N GLY A 400 -9.74 15.70 -2.14
CA GLY A 400 -8.32 16.05 -2.22
C GLY A 400 -7.39 14.91 -1.84
N LEU A 401 -6.10 15.26 -1.72
CA LEU A 401 -5.15 14.36 -1.07
C LEU A 401 -5.70 14.00 0.30
N LYS A 402 -5.69 12.71 0.67
CA LYS A 402 -6.40 12.31 1.89
C LYS A 402 -5.64 11.30 2.73
N LEU A 403 -5.92 11.33 4.02
CA LEU A 403 -5.62 10.24 4.94
C LEU A 403 -6.95 9.60 5.36
N ASN A 404 -7.04 8.29 5.20
CA ASN A 404 -8.15 7.51 5.74
C ASN A 404 -7.74 6.95 7.09
N ILE A 405 -8.34 7.49 8.15
CA ILE A 405 -7.96 7.16 9.52
C ILE A 405 -9.05 6.32 10.16
N PRO A 406 -8.84 5.01 10.40
CA PRO A 406 -9.78 4.20 11.14
C PRO A 406 -10.10 4.85 12.49
N ASN A 407 -11.39 4.93 12.81
CA ASN A 407 -11.87 5.42 14.09
C ASN A 407 -12.91 4.44 14.63
N ASP A 408 -12.43 3.38 15.27
CA ASP A 408 -13.18 2.19 15.62
C ASP A 408 -12.83 1.66 17.02
N ILE A 409 -13.17 0.41 17.29
CA ILE A 409 -12.93 -0.24 18.58
C ILE A 409 -11.46 -0.29 18.98
N PHE A 410 -10.53 -0.29 18.02
CA PHE A 410 -9.11 -0.46 18.31
C PHE A 410 -8.47 0.80 18.88
N ASN A 411 -9.06 1.98 18.61
CA ASN A 411 -8.68 3.25 19.24
C ASN A 411 -9.76 3.76 20.24
N ASN A 412 -10.60 2.87 20.77
CA ASN A 412 -11.71 3.19 21.66
C ASN A 412 -12.74 4.16 21.05
N ARG A 413 -12.85 4.19 19.73
CA ARG A 413 -13.76 5.07 18.97
C ARG A 413 -13.53 6.57 19.20
N VAL A 414 -12.29 6.96 19.53
CA VAL A 414 -11.93 8.35 19.83
C VAL A 414 -10.63 8.70 19.13
N ARG A 415 -10.64 9.79 18.34
CA ARG A 415 -9.44 10.39 17.76
C ARG A 415 -9.29 11.82 18.21
N ARG A 416 -8.06 12.27 18.38
CA ARG A 416 -7.69 13.63 18.72
C ARG A 416 -7.04 14.30 17.52
N TYR A 417 -7.64 15.39 17.05
CA TYR A 417 -7.16 16.19 15.94
C TYR A 417 -6.64 17.52 16.50
N GLN A 418 -5.33 17.74 16.46
CA GLN A 418 -4.69 18.99 16.86
C GLN A 418 -4.37 19.83 15.63
N THR A 419 -4.64 21.12 15.70
CA THR A 419 -4.48 22.09 14.62
C THR A 419 -3.96 23.42 15.19
N ALA A 420 -3.69 24.40 14.33
CA ALA A 420 -3.36 25.75 14.75
C ALA A 420 -4.45 26.40 15.65
N ASN A 421 -5.68 25.91 15.56
CA ASN A 421 -6.84 26.43 16.31
C ASN A 421 -7.17 25.64 17.59
N GLY A 422 -6.30 24.73 17.98
CA GLY A 422 -6.48 23.88 19.15
C GLY A 422 -6.83 22.43 18.83
N GLU A 423 -7.30 21.72 19.84
CA GLU A 423 -7.63 20.29 19.79
C GLU A 423 -9.13 20.05 19.58
N ARG A 424 -9.46 19.06 18.76
CA ARG A 424 -10.81 18.49 18.63
C ARG A 424 -10.78 17.01 18.96
N ILE A 425 -11.67 16.56 19.84
CA ILE A 425 -11.87 15.15 20.16
C ILE A 425 -13.07 14.65 19.37
N ILE A 426 -12.86 13.65 18.55
CA ILE A 426 -13.83 13.10 17.61
C ILE A 426 -14.20 11.68 18.04
N GLN A 427 -15.50 11.46 18.24
CA GLN A 427 -16.04 10.14 18.59
C GLN A 427 -16.66 9.46 17.37
N SER A 428 -16.58 8.14 17.30
CA SER A 428 -17.13 7.30 16.24
C SER A 428 -18.15 6.29 16.81
N PRO A 429 -19.19 5.88 16.04
CA PRO A 429 -19.56 6.39 14.71
C PRO A 429 -20.19 7.80 14.77
N PRO A 430 -20.16 8.57 13.69
CA PRO A 430 -20.90 9.83 13.64
C PRO A 430 -22.41 9.58 13.61
N ALA A 431 -23.19 10.49 14.21
CA ALA A 431 -24.66 10.36 14.23
C ALA A 431 -25.26 10.56 12.82
N HIS A 432 -24.64 11.38 12.00
CA HIS A 432 -25.00 11.68 10.60
C HIS A 432 -23.72 11.96 9.81
N ASP A 433 -23.82 11.97 8.49
CA ASP A 433 -22.71 12.40 7.65
C ASP A 433 -22.41 13.87 7.89
N GLU A 434 -21.14 14.20 8.12
CA GLU A 434 -20.70 15.56 8.41
C GLU A 434 -19.36 15.90 7.75
N ILE A 435 -19.16 17.17 7.47
CA ILE A 435 -17.89 17.73 7.01
C ILE A 435 -17.48 18.80 8.02
N ILE A 436 -16.31 18.62 8.62
CA ILE A 436 -15.75 19.55 9.59
C ILE A 436 -14.57 20.25 8.94
N ASP A 437 -14.66 21.54 8.72
CA ASP A 437 -13.51 22.35 8.33
C ASP A 437 -12.62 22.57 9.55
N LEU A 438 -11.34 22.25 9.42
CA LEU A 438 -10.38 22.41 10.49
C LEU A 438 -9.78 23.81 10.54
N ASN A 439 -10.00 24.64 9.50
CA ASN A 439 -9.47 26.00 9.37
C ASN A 439 -7.95 26.08 9.66
N SER A 440 -7.21 25.05 9.26
CA SER A 440 -5.79 24.93 9.52
C SER A 440 -5.08 24.27 8.34
N ARG A 441 -3.92 24.77 7.99
CA ARG A 441 -3.04 24.18 6.98
C ARG A 441 -2.32 22.93 7.46
N TRP A 442 -2.29 22.68 8.75
CA TRP A 442 -1.71 21.48 9.32
C TRP A 442 -2.64 20.82 10.35
N VAL A 443 -2.49 19.53 10.50
CA VAL A 443 -3.24 18.72 11.46
C VAL A 443 -2.38 17.57 11.94
N THR A 444 -2.51 17.25 13.22
CA THR A 444 -1.91 16.06 13.83
C THR A 444 -2.99 15.18 14.43
N VAL A 445 -2.91 13.89 14.17
CA VAL A 445 -3.83 12.88 14.67
C VAL A 445 -3.17 12.11 15.81
N ASP A 446 -3.77 12.14 16.97
CA ASP A 446 -3.29 11.48 18.22
C ASP A 446 -1.82 11.82 18.57
N GLY A 447 -1.31 12.96 18.09
CA GLY A 447 0.07 13.38 18.27
C GLY A 447 1.12 12.50 17.56
N ARG A 448 0.70 11.71 16.56
CA ARG A 448 1.58 10.72 15.92
C ARG A 448 1.57 10.75 14.39
N LEU A 449 0.45 11.03 13.77
CA LEU A 449 0.32 11.13 12.32
C LEU A 449 -0.04 12.55 11.95
N SER A 450 0.71 13.17 11.05
CA SER A 450 0.49 14.57 10.70
C SER A 450 0.40 14.80 9.21
N ALA A 451 -0.30 15.88 8.84
CA ALA A 451 -0.39 16.34 7.47
C ALA A 451 -0.31 17.86 7.39
N ILE A 452 0.42 18.36 6.40
CA ILE A 452 0.64 19.78 6.12
C ILE A 452 0.23 20.05 4.69
N GLY A 453 -0.76 20.92 4.46
CA GLY A 453 -1.10 21.42 3.14
C GLY A 453 -0.06 22.43 2.66
N ILE A 454 0.53 22.19 1.50
CA ILE A 454 1.57 23.08 0.95
C ILE A 454 0.93 24.14 0.04
N TYR A 455 0.09 23.71 -0.89
CA TYR A 455 -0.70 24.58 -1.76
C TYR A 455 -1.91 23.82 -2.34
N GLY A 456 -2.87 24.54 -2.88
CA GLY A 456 -4.08 23.99 -3.50
C GLY A 456 -5.35 24.14 -2.64
N ALA A 457 -5.19 24.47 -1.36
CA ALA A 457 -6.27 24.85 -0.45
C ALA A 457 -5.69 25.59 0.77
N ASP A 458 -6.57 26.22 1.54
CA ASP A 458 -6.19 26.97 2.74
C ASP A 458 -6.31 26.13 4.01
N SER A 459 -7.11 25.06 3.98
CA SER A 459 -7.38 24.23 5.14
C SER A 459 -7.61 22.75 4.81
N TRP A 460 -7.41 21.91 5.82
CA TRP A 460 -7.87 20.53 5.86
C TRP A 460 -9.31 20.44 6.27
N SER A 461 -10.03 19.45 5.73
CA SER A 461 -11.39 19.12 6.16
C SER A 461 -11.45 17.65 6.57
N LEU A 462 -12.24 17.36 7.60
CA LEU A 462 -12.54 16.04 8.06
C LEU A 462 -13.91 15.61 7.56
N LEU A 463 -13.94 14.61 6.68
CA LEU A 463 -15.17 14.03 6.16
C LEU A 463 -15.48 12.78 6.97
N ARG A 464 -16.66 12.77 7.57
CA ARG A 464 -17.11 11.67 8.42
C ARG A 464 -18.44 11.16 7.89
N THR A 465 -18.49 9.90 7.56
CA THR A 465 -19.71 9.28 7.05
C THR A 465 -20.19 8.21 8.02
N LYS A 466 -21.50 8.11 8.19
CA LYS A 466 -22.12 7.00 8.90
C LYS A 466 -21.93 5.68 8.15
N ARG A 467 -21.70 5.77 6.85
CA ARG A 467 -21.41 4.61 6.00
C ARG A 467 -20.03 4.05 6.34
N ARG A 468 -19.96 2.74 6.48
CA ARG A 468 -18.68 2.04 6.58
C ARG A 468 -17.98 2.03 5.23
N VAL A 469 -16.65 2.09 5.25
CA VAL A 469 -15.77 2.00 4.07
C VAL A 469 -14.90 0.75 4.18
N GLY A 470 -14.19 0.45 3.10
CA GLY A 470 -13.19 -0.63 3.12
C GLY A 470 -13.70 -1.97 2.63
N GLY A 471 -13.56 -2.22 1.33
CA GLY A 471 -13.84 -3.49 0.65
C GLY A 471 -15.25 -4.01 0.86
N TYR A 472 -15.64 -4.97 0.12
CA TYR A 472 -16.89 -5.72 0.13
C TYR A 472 -17.89 -5.37 1.26
N GLY A 473 -18.93 -4.57 0.95
CA GLY A 473 -19.99 -4.21 1.89
C GLY A 473 -19.62 -3.20 2.99
N GLY A 474 -18.39 -2.69 3.01
CA GLY A 474 -17.88 -1.76 4.00
C GLY A 474 -17.71 -2.38 5.39
N SER A 475 -16.50 -2.42 5.90
CA SER A 475 -16.20 -3.06 7.19
C SER A 475 -15.62 -2.12 8.24
N LEU A 476 -15.26 -0.89 7.85
CA LEU A 476 -14.62 0.08 8.73
C LEU A 476 -15.35 1.41 8.74
N ILE A 477 -15.30 2.08 9.88
CA ILE A 477 -15.61 3.50 10.02
C ILE A 477 -14.29 4.24 10.01
N VAL A 478 -14.15 5.21 9.10
CA VAL A 478 -12.97 6.05 8.97
C VAL A 478 -13.33 7.51 9.03
N ASP A 479 -12.43 8.30 9.56
CA ASP A 479 -12.40 9.75 9.39
C ASP A 479 -11.52 10.04 8.16
N GLU A 480 -12.08 10.62 7.09
CA GLU A 480 -11.32 11.00 5.89
C GLU A 480 -10.81 12.42 6.05
N LEU A 481 -9.52 12.59 6.26
CA LEU A 481 -8.86 13.88 6.34
C LEU A 481 -8.41 14.28 4.94
N CYS A 482 -9.04 15.29 4.33
CA CYS A 482 -8.87 15.67 2.93
C CYS A 482 -8.33 17.11 2.73
N PHE A 483 -7.44 17.28 1.74
CA PHE A 483 -6.86 18.56 1.33
C PHE A 483 -6.90 18.76 -0.19
N PRO A 484 -7.72 19.65 -0.74
CA PRO A 484 -8.89 20.26 -0.10
C PRO A 484 -9.95 19.24 0.29
N GLY A 485 -10.93 19.67 1.06
CA GLY A 485 -12.09 18.86 1.42
C GLY A 485 -12.92 18.44 0.20
N ARG A 486 -14.04 17.78 0.47
CA ARG A 486 -14.99 17.36 -0.56
C ARG A 486 -15.59 18.56 -1.29
N ARG A 487 -15.59 18.49 -2.63
CA ARG A 487 -16.34 19.41 -3.50
C ARG A 487 -17.36 18.63 -4.30
N GLU A 488 -18.58 19.13 -4.38
CA GLU A 488 -19.68 18.55 -5.14
C GLU A 488 -20.00 19.40 -6.37
N MET A 489 -20.42 18.76 -7.45
CA MET A 489 -20.93 19.36 -8.70
C MET A 489 -20.12 20.58 -9.13
N THR A 490 -18.86 20.38 -9.44
CA THR A 490 -17.99 21.46 -9.89
C THR A 490 -17.87 21.44 -11.41
N GLU A 491 -18.12 22.61 -12.01
CA GLU A 491 -17.86 22.87 -13.41
C GLU A 491 -16.40 23.29 -13.61
N TYR A 492 -15.76 22.73 -14.62
CA TYR A 492 -14.42 23.11 -15.04
C TYR A 492 -14.45 23.57 -16.50
N ILE A 493 -13.81 24.71 -16.78
CA ILE A 493 -13.77 25.30 -18.11
C ILE A 493 -12.33 25.32 -18.64
N GLY A 494 -12.09 24.57 -19.68
CA GLY A 494 -10.94 24.71 -20.59
C GLY A 494 -9.57 24.55 -19.97
N LYS A 495 -8.91 25.64 -19.60
CA LYS A 495 -7.49 25.65 -19.23
C LYS A 495 -7.20 25.48 -17.74
N GLU A 496 -8.21 25.55 -16.90
CA GLU A 496 -8.01 25.45 -15.46
C GLU A 496 -7.66 24.03 -15.05
N PRO A 497 -6.70 23.83 -14.14
CA PRO A 497 -6.42 22.52 -13.60
C PRO A 497 -7.59 22.05 -12.72
N LEU A 498 -8.00 20.80 -12.92
CA LEU A 498 -8.95 20.10 -12.05
C LEU A 498 -8.36 19.84 -10.66
N ALA A 499 -7.07 19.58 -10.61
CA ALA A 499 -6.28 19.53 -9.40
C ALA A 499 -4.89 20.14 -9.64
N ASP A 500 -4.43 20.96 -8.70
CA ASP A 500 -3.07 21.49 -8.62
C ASP A 500 -2.78 21.71 -7.14
N ARG A 501 -2.21 20.69 -6.48
CA ARG A 501 -2.09 20.69 -5.03
C ARG A 501 -0.90 19.86 -4.56
N ALA A 502 -0.42 20.18 -3.36
CA ALA A 502 0.61 19.39 -2.70
C ALA A 502 0.40 19.35 -1.18
N ALA A 503 0.82 18.24 -0.58
CA ALA A 503 0.84 18.06 0.86
C ALA A 503 2.11 17.32 1.30
N LEU A 504 2.50 17.55 2.56
CA LEU A 504 3.54 16.83 3.27
C LEU A 504 2.87 16.00 4.37
N PHE A 505 3.14 14.72 4.38
CA PHE A 505 2.69 13.78 5.40
C PHE A 505 3.86 13.40 6.29
N LEU A 506 3.60 13.29 7.60
CA LEU A 506 4.63 13.01 8.60
C LEU A 506 4.17 11.85 9.48
N SER A 507 4.97 10.82 9.50
CA SER A 507 4.83 9.72 10.44
C SER A 507 5.47 10.08 11.77
N ASP A 508 4.90 9.63 12.90
CA ASP A 508 5.44 9.78 14.26
C ASP A 508 5.86 11.23 14.61
N SER A 509 5.00 12.21 14.26
CA SER A 509 5.22 13.65 14.45
C SER A 509 4.12 14.26 15.31
N GLY A 510 4.52 14.97 16.36
CA GLY A 510 3.61 15.74 17.22
C GLY A 510 3.29 17.15 16.68
N SER A 511 2.37 17.85 17.34
CA SER A 511 1.85 19.16 16.92
C SER A 511 2.92 20.24 16.83
N GLU A 512 3.83 20.32 17.79
CA GLU A 512 4.91 21.32 17.81
C GLU A 512 5.85 21.18 16.60
N GLN A 513 6.29 19.95 16.30
CA GLN A 513 7.11 19.70 15.12
C GLN A 513 6.34 20.00 13.84
N THR A 514 5.08 19.59 13.77
CA THR A 514 4.21 19.78 12.60
C THR A 514 3.99 21.26 12.32
N GLU A 515 3.68 22.05 13.34
CA GLU A 515 3.53 23.49 13.22
C GLU A 515 4.79 24.16 12.71
N ARG A 516 5.95 23.84 13.29
CA ARG A 516 7.25 24.37 12.86
C ARG A 516 7.54 24.04 11.39
N LEU A 517 7.33 22.79 10.97
CA LEU A 517 7.56 22.35 9.59
C LEU A 517 6.55 22.98 8.62
N SER A 518 5.33 23.26 9.06
CA SER A 518 4.31 23.89 8.23
C SER A 518 4.68 25.32 7.79
N GLY A 519 5.39 26.04 8.64
CA GLY A 519 5.92 27.37 8.32
C GLY A 519 7.04 27.37 7.28
N LEU A 520 7.63 26.22 7.01
CA LEU A 520 8.77 26.05 6.09
C LEU A 520 8.37 25.38 4.75
N ALA A 521 7.21 24.72 4.73
CA ALA A 521 6.70 24.05 3.54
C ALA A 521 5.99 25.06 2.61
N ARG A 522 6.46 25.17 1.35
CA ARG A 522 5.90 26.14 0.38
C ARG A 522 6.07 25.70 -1.06
N ARG A 523 5.20 26.22 -1.92
CA ARG A 523 5.35 26.16 -3.37
C ARG A 523 6.48 27.08 -3.82
N ILE A 524 7.21 26.64 -4.84
CA ILE A 524 8.19 27.46 -5.58
C ILE A 524 7.70 27.57 -7.01
N ASN A 525 7.58 28.78 -7.51
CA ASN A 525 7.26 29.02 -8.90
C ASN A 525 8.52 28.87 -9.74
N LEU A 526 8.60 27.78 -10.46
CA LEU A 526 9.62 27.53 -11.47
C LEU A 526 8.95 27.58 -12.84
N SER A 527 9.62 28.19 -13.77
CA SER A 527 9.19 28.24 -15.17
C SER A 527 10.36 27.92 -16.07
N ASP A 528 10.07 27.36 -17.22
CA ASP A 528 11.01 27.25 -18.34
C ASP A 528 10.81 28.50 -19.23
N PRO A 529 11.83 29.33 -19.42
CA PRO A 529 11.73 30.51 -20.28
C PRO A 529 11.37 30.18 -21.74
N ASP A 530 11.79 29.00 -22.20
CA ASP A 530 11.56 28.54 -23.57
C ASP A 530 10.22 27.79 -23.74
N LEU A 531 9.62 27.37 -22.60
CA LEU A 531 8.35 26.63 -22.53
C LEU A 531 7.45 27.16 -21.42
N PRO A 532 6.87 28.37 -21.59
CA PRO A 532 6.07 29.02 -20.53
C PRO A 532 4.82 28.25 -20.12
N ASP A 533 4.29 27.40 -20.99
CA ASP A 533 3.13 26.53 -20.73
C ASP A 533 3.50 25.18 -20.08
N ALA A 534 4.78 24.95 -19.82
CA ALA A 534 5.19 23.70 -19.16
C ALA A 534 4.63 23.59 -17.75
N ALA A 535 4.00 22.46 -17.45
CA ALA A 535 3.39 22.20 -16.14
C ALA A 535 4.44 21.77 -15.12
N ILE A 536 5.40 22.64 -14.80
CA ILE A 536 6.40 22.40 -13.77
C ILE A 536 5.79 22.70 -12.41
N ARG A 537 5.94 21.79 -11.45
CA ARG A 537 5.53 21.97 -10.04
C ARG A 537 6.71 21.73 -9.14
N ALA A 538 6.89 22.62 -8.18
CA ALA A 538 8.00 22.52 -7.25
C ALA A 538 7.58 22.94 -5.84
N VAL A 539 8.09 22.21 -4.85
CA VAL A 539 7.91 22.53 -3.44
C VAL A 539 9.23 22.46 -2.71
N ILE A 540 9.42 23.36 -1.74
CA ILE A 540 10.48 23.23 -0.74
C ILE A 540 9.83 22.78 0.56
N VAL A 541 10.42 21.77 1.18
CA VAL A 541 10.03 21.25 2.47
C VAL A 541 11.26 21.05 3.35
N ARG A 542 11.13 21.32 4.64
CA ARG A 542 12.10 20.88 5.63
C ARG A 542 11.66 19.52 6.14
N ALA A 543 12.56 18.55 6.08
CA ALA A 543 12.35 17.21 6.57
C ALA A 543 12.63 17.12 8.08
N GLY A 544 12.27 15.99 8.69
CA GLY A 544 12.48 15.75 10.12
C GLY A 544 13.94 15.70 10.56
N ASN A 545 14.86 15.50 9.61
CA ASN A 545 16.32 15.58 9.81
C ASN A 545 16.89 17.00 9.71
N GLU A 546 16.05 18.03 9.73
CA GLU A 546 16.37 19.46 9.63
C GLU A 546 17.02 19.86 8.29
N ARG A 547 16.97 19.02 7.26
CA ARG A 547 17.45 19.35 5.92
C ARG A 547 16.31 19.87 5.05
N ASP A 548 16.63 20.79 4.15
CA ASP A 548 15.70 21.32 3.19
C ASP A 548 15.81 20.56 1.87
N TYR A 549 14.65 20.17 1.33
CA TYR A 549 14.55 19.48 0.07
C TYR A 549 13.68 20.27 -0.89
N LEU A 550 14.16 20.40 -2.12
CA LEU A 550 13.40 20.87 -3.26
C LEU A 550 12.93 19.65 -4.06
N PHE A 551 11.63 19.45 -4.13
CA PHE A 551 11.03 18.41 -4.97
C PHE A 551 10.38 19.07 -6.17
N VAL A 552 10.81 18.65 -7.39
CA VAL A 552 10.38 19.23 -8.66
C VAL A 552 9.83 18.14 -9.55
N ALA A 553 8.70 18.43 -10.19
CA ALA A 553 8.06 17.54 -11.17
C ALA A 553 7.73 18.30 -12.46
N ASN A 554 7.99 17.66 -13.59
CA ASN A 554 7.54 18.07 -14.90
C ASN A 554 6.33 17.23 -15.30
N PHE A 555 5.16 17.84 -15.37
CA PHE A 555 3.93 17.18 -15.80
C PHE A 555 3.61 17.38 -17.29
N SER A 556 4.58 17.80 -18.08
CA SER A 556 4.45 17.93 -19.53
C SER A 556 5.17 16.80 -20.28
N ASP A 557 4.85 16.64 -21.55
CA ASP A 557 5.43 15.67 -22.47
C ASP A 557 6.72 16.17 -23.16
N LYS A 558 7.29 17.27 -22.65
CA LYS A 558 8.49 17.91 -23.20
C LYS A 558 9.60 17.98 -22.17
N ASP A 559 10.84 17.98 -22.66
CA ASP A 559 11.99 18.33 -21.84
C ASP A 559 11.86 19.78 -21.36
N CYS A 560 12.12 20.01 -20.07
CA CYS A 560 12.03 21.32 -19.45
C CYS A 560 13.34 21.70 -18.76
N ARG A 561 13.60 23.01 -18.71
CA ARG A 561 14.75 23.60 -18.06
C ARG A 561 14.30 24.66 -17.04
N ALA A 562 14.05 24.21 -15.81
CA ALA A 562 13.58 25.10 -14.74
C ALA A 562 14.73 25.88 -14.10
N VAL A 563 14.60 27.19 -14.03
CA VAL A 563 15.62 28.07 -13.42
C VAL A 563 15.27 28.34 -11.97
N LEU A 564 16.19 28.04 -11.06
CA LEU A 564 16.09 28.33 -9.66
C LEU A 564 17.08 29.44 -9.28
N SER A 565 16.58 30.55 -8.72
CA SER A 565 17.40 31.63 -8.21
C SER A 565 16.98 32.03 -6.80
N LYS A 566 17.94 32.48 -5.99
CA LYS A 566 17.62 33.12 -4.71
C LYS A 566 16.94 34.47 -4.95
N PRO A 567 16.16 35.00 -3.99
CA PRO A 567 15.53 36.32 -4.11
C PRO A 567 16.48 37.47 -4.43
N ASN A 568 17.75 37.33 -4.09
CA ASN A 568 18.81 38.29 -4.40
C ASN A 568 19.48 38.05 -5.78
N GLY A 569 18.93 37.20 -6.61
CA GLY A 569 19.46 36.85 -7.94
C GLY A 569 20.71 35.95 -7.93
N LYS A 570 21.19 35.53 -6.76
CA LYS A 570 22.34 34.62 -6.67
C LYS A 570 21.92 33.18 -6.89
N ALA A 571 22.75 32.40 -7.55
CA ALA A 571 22.56 30.96 -7.71
C ALA A 571 22.71 30.23 -6.35
N PHE A 572 22.03 29.10 -6.22
CA PHE A 572 22.31 28.17 -5.13
C PHE A 572 23.65 27.48 -5.38
N THR A 573 24.40 27.23 -4.32
CA THR A 573 25.66 26.49 -4.38
C THR A 573 25.52 25.22 -3.53
N GLN A 574 26.21 24.15 -3.91
CA GLN A 574 26.21 22.88 -3.17
C GLN A 574 24.85 22.14 -3.11
N MET A 575 24.05 22.25 -4.15
CA MET A 575 22.85 21.41 -4.31
C MET A 575 23.26 19.97 -4.64
N LYS A 576 22.54 18.99 -4.06
CA LYS A 576 22.78 17.56 -4.28
C LYS A 576 21.51 16.90 -4.81
N ASP A 577 21.57 16.33 -6.02
CA ASP A 577 20.48 15.50 -6.54
C ASP A 577 20.48 14.13 -5.83
N ILE A 578 19.38 13.78 -5.20
CA ILE A 578 19.22 12.53 -4.46
C ILE A 578 18.84 11.37 -5.38
N ILE A 579 18.02 11.65 -6.41
CA ILE A 579 17.52 10.62 -7.33
C ILE A 579 18.61 10.22 -8.34
N HIS A 580 19.42 11.16 -8.80
CA HIS A 580 20.45 10.95 -9.81
C HIS A 580 21.86 11.38 -9.34
N PRO A 581 22.40 10.77 -8.28
CA PRO A 581 23.65 11.23 -7.67
C PRO A 581 24.90 11.07 -8.55
N SER A 582 24.83 10.19 -9.55
CA SER A 582 25.93 9.88 -10.46
C SER A 582 25.86 10.62 -11.81
N ASP A 583 24.87 11.49 -12.03
CA ASP A 583 24.77 12.29 -13.24
C ASP A 583 25.74 13.48 -13.19
N PRO A 584 26.88 13.46 -13.93
CA PRO A 584 27.88 14.54 -13.87
C PRO A 584 27.33 15.88 -14.39
N MET A 585 26.32 15.85 -15.29
CA MET A 585 25.65 17.04 -15.79
C MET A 585 24.71 17.65 -14.76
N ALA A 586 24.15 16.82 -13.86
CA ALA A 586 23.29 17.28 -12.79
C ALA A 586 24.06 18.19 -11.79
N HIS A 587 25.31 17.89 -11.50
CA HIS A 587 26.07 18.66 -10.52
C HIS A 587 26.60 20.01 -11.03
N GLN A 588 26.95 20.12 -12.32
CA GLN A 588 27.47 21.37 -12.87
C GLN A 588 26.38 22.35 -13.29
N ASP A 589 25.23 21.86 -13.74
CA ASP A 589 24.13 22.68 -14.23
C ASP A 589 23.08 23.02 -13.14
N LEU A 590 22.99 22.27 -12.04
CA LEU A 590 22.03 22.51 -10.96
C LEU A 590 22.06 23.96 -10.41
N ASN A 591 23.24 24.57 -10.42
CA ASN A 591 23.42 25.97 -10.01
C ASN A 591 22.84 26.99 -11.02
N ARG A 592 22.48 26.57 -12.23
CA ARG A 592 21.96 27.42 -13.29
C ARG A 592 20.54 27.04 -13.70
N ALA A 593 20.27 25.74 -13.85
CA ALA A 593 18.95 25.24 -14.24
C ALA A 593 18.80 23.76 -13.90
N ILE A 594 17.59 23.37 -13.50
CA ILE A 594 17.19 21.99 -13.23
C ILE A 594 16.63 21.43 -14.56
N ARG A 595 17.28 20.43 -15.13
CA ARG A 595 16.77 19.74 -16.31
C ARG A 595 15.83 18.62 -15.90
N LEU A 596 14.67 18.56 -16.55
CA LEU A 596 13.62 17.59 -16.30
C LEU A 596 13.23 16.96 -17.64
N SER A 597 13.37 15.67 -17.76
CA SER A 597 12.78 14.91 -18.88
C SER A 597 11.25 15.00 -18.88
N PRO A 598 10.59 14.61 -19.98
CA PRO A 598 9.13 14.48 -19.99
C PRO A 598 8.65 13.63 -18.82
N TYR A 599 7.71 14.16 -18.03
CA TYR A 599 7.17 13.53 -16.82
C TYR A 599 8.20 13.16 -15.75
N GLY A 600 9.39 13.77 -15.84
CA GLY A 600 10.50 13.52 -14.94
C GLY A 600 10.38 14.27 -13.60
N ILE A 601 11.09 13.76 -12.60
CA ILE A 601 11.16 14.34 -11.25
C ILE A 601 12.61 14.51 -10.82
N ARG A 602 12.84 15.48 -9.90
CA ARG A 602 14.10 15.66 -9.18
C ARG A 602 13.83 15.88 -7.70
N LEU A 603 14.61 15.25 -6.86
CA LEU A 603 14.68 15.52 -5.42
C LEU A 603 16.07 16.05 -5.10
N ILE A 604 16.15 17.30 -4.66
CA ILE A 604 17.39 18.02 -4.49
C ILE A 604 17.53 18.43 -3.02
N GLU A 605 18.58 17.97 -2.36
CA GLU A 605 18.97 18.47 -1.04
C GLU A 605 19.58 19.86 -1.22
N LEU A 606 19.04 20.82 -0.49
CA LEU A 606 19.51 22.19 -0.50
C LEU A 606 20.52 22.41 0.63
N PRO A 607 21.52 23.28 0.45
CA PRO A 607 22.35 23.72 1.56
C PRO A 607 21.48 24.42 2.61
N ALA A 608 21.92 24.43 3.86
CA ALA A 608 21.20 25.10 4.94
C ALA A 608 20.81 26.51 4.51
N ILE A 609 19.51 26.74 4.32
CA ILE A 609 18.99 28.04 3.90
C ILE A 609 18.95 28.88 5.16
N GLU A 610 19.70 29.97 5.19
CA GLU A 610 19.47 31.05 6.15
C GLU A 610 18.03 31.52 5.97
N THR A 611 17.18 31.22 6.94
CA THR A 611 15.72 31.36 6.89
C THR A 611 15.25 32.82 6.68
N ASP A 612 16.12 33.80 6.88
CA ASP A 612 15.80 35.24 6.78
C ASP A 612 15.75 35.77 5.33
N GLY A 613 16.31 35.09 4.35
CA GLY A 613 16.37 35.54 2.95
C GLY A 613 15.19 35.12 2.07
N LEU A 614 14.27 34.29 2.54
CA LEU A 614 13.16 33.74 1.73
C LEU A 614 11.77 34.23 2.17
N ARG A 615 11.68 35.24 3.02
CA ARG A 615 10.44 35.97 3.28
C ARG A 615 10.17 36.94 2.11
N GLY A 616 9.60 36.45 1.04
CA GLY A 616 9.29 37.26 -0.13
C GLY A 616 8.09 36.77 -0.89
N SER A 617 7.01 37.51 -0.76
CA SER A 617 5.78 37.59 -1.57
C SER A 617 4.99 36.29 -1.81
N CYS A 618 3.87 36.21 -1.11
CA CYS A 618 2.65 35.50 -1.49
C CYS A 618 2.13 35.92 -2.86
#